data_823469ae51732d44750baded8fb8baa2
#
_entry.id   823469ae51732d44750baded8fb8baa2
#
_cell.length_a   1.000
_cell.length_b   1.000
_cell.length_c   1.000
_cell.angle_alpha   90.00
_cell.angle_beta   90.00
_cell.angle_gamma   90.00
#
_symmetry.space_group_name_H-M   'P 1'
#
loop_
_entity.id
_entity.type
_entity.pdbx_description
1 polymer ?
#
loop_
_entity_poly.entity_id
_entity_poly.type
_entity_poly.pdbx_seq_one_letter_code
_entity_poly.pdbx_strand_id
1 'polypeptide(L)'
;MVDKYRNPLKFALYRARFALIRRAIAPLLEWAPLADAAEGYSVVIGCSVDLVPILRANLQMLIGQERANLRRVILVFDRCEAEARGQVEPALSRQFGAALPLEFVFYTPRQHEVMRRYDWGWTYCWLNWMLGLAACRTRYALIHDLDAMLVRRDLLESRYTAAHGAQAAFCGSGYYHSNGILESDRLLTTFEMVCDVAYLRRRFRPVDFFNLPARWKGRRVEFDTFLWPQAFGEAGARSIVMPIDVREMVHPSQMICQFMDVRRKARYVAPANNNVLMIPYFLDLGGDRAALTEQQRAIDASDGHVVRCFGRDVDFRHFSPVHARWLTEQATRLDSAVHGAVRPAVARYFAAVEDLPRRRAGGTR
;
A
#
# COMPACT_ATOMS: atom_id res chain seq x y z
N MET A 1 7.44 -1.09 -19.40
CA MET A 1 7.09 -2.52 -19.09
C MET A 1 5.93 -3.05 -19.94
N VAL A 2 5.65 -2.43 -21.08
CA VAL A 2 4.52 -2.73 -21.98
C VAL A 2 4.58 -4.16 -22.58
N ASP A 3 5.72 -4.84 -22.49
CA ASP A 3 5.99 -6.11 -23.16
C ASP A 3 6.25 -7.31 -22.23
N LYS A 4 5.90 -7.23 -20.95
CA LYS A 4 6.12 -8.34 -19.98
C LYS A 4 5.62 -9.69 -20.52
N TYR A 5 4.52 -9.68 -21.28
CA TYR A 5 3.86 -10.87 -21.82
C TYR A 5 3.87 -10.96 -23.36
N ARG A 6 4.81 -10.29 -24.03
CA ARG A 6 4.96 -10.38 -25.49
C ARG A 6 5.20 -11.83 -25.93
N ASN A 7 6.03 -12.57 -25.20
CA ASN A 7 6.29 -13.98 -25.47
C ASN A 7 5.09 -14.85 -25.02
N PRO A 8 4.43 -15.59 -25.96
CA PRO A 8 3.26 -16.42 -25.66
C PRO A 8 3.55 -17.57 -24.69
N LEU A 9 4.74 -18.18 -24.77
CA LEU A 9 5.13 -19.26 -23.87
C LEU A 9 5.32 -18.76 -22.45
N LYS A 10 6.01 -17.64 -22.28
CA LYS A 10 6.16 -16.98 -20.99
C LYS A 10 4.80 -16.64 -20.39
N PHE A 11 3.88 -16.10 -21.20
CA PHE A 11 2.51 -15.81 -20.75
C PHE A 11 1.76 -17.08 -20.31
N ALA A 12 1.86 -18.18 -21.07
CA ALA A 12 1.23 -19.45 -20.70
C ALA A 12 1.78 -20.01 -19.39
N LEU A 13 3.09 -19.98 -19.18
CA LEU A 13 3.74 -20.39 -17.92
C LEU A 13 3.28 -19.54 -16.73
N TYR A 14 3.20 -18.22 -16.90
CA TYR A 14 2.67 -17.33 -15.85
C TYR A 14 1.22 -17.64 -15.55
N ARG A 15 0.39 -17.85 -16.57
CA ARG A 15 -1.03 -18.25 -16.34
C ARG A 15 -1.13 -19.55 -15.55
N ALA A 16 -0.37 -20.57 -15.91
CA ALA A 16 -0.35 -21.85 -15.20
C ALA A 16 0.08 -21.67 -13.74
N ARG A 17 1.16 -20.91 -13.50
CA ARG A 17 1.64 -20.59 -12.16
C ARG A 17 0.59 -19.87 -11.32
N PHE A 18 -0.02 -18.81 -11.84
CA PHE A 18 -1.07 -18.07 -11.11
C PHE A 18 -2.32 -18.92 -10.88
N ALA A 19 -2.69 -19.79 -11.81
CA ALA A 19 -3.79 -20.73 -11.61
C ALA A 19 -3.54 -21.70 -10.44
N LEU A 20 -2.31 -22.21 -10.31
CA LEU A 20 -1.92 -23.06 -9.17
C LEU A 20 -1.97 -22.30 -7.84
N ILE A 21 -1.44 -21.06 -7.81
CA ILE A 21 -1.49 -20.22 -6.61
C ILE A 21 -2.95 -19.92 -6.23
N ARG A 22 -3.78 -19.46 -7.19
CA ARG A 22 -5.21 -19.20 -6.96
C ARG A 22 -5.93 -20.42 -6.41
N ARG A 23 -5.63 -21.62 -6.91
CA ARG A 23 -6.19 -22.87 -6.36
C ARG A 23 -5.76 -23.12 -4.92
N ALA A 24 -4.53 -22.81 -4.58
CA ALA A 24 -4.00 -23.00 -3.23
C ALA A 24 -4.55 -22.00 -2.22
N ILE A 25 -4.73 -20.72 -2.63
CA ILE A 25 -5.21 -19.66 -1.74
C ILE A 25 -6.74 -19.57 -1.67
N ALA A 26 -7.48 -20.05 -2.66
CA ALA A 26 -8.94 -19.97 -2.69
C ALA A 26 -9.63 -20.51 -1.42
N PRO A 27 -9.17 -21.62 -0.81
CA PRO A 27 -9.80 -22.17 0.41
C PRO A 27 -9.45 -21.39 1.70
N LEU A 28 -8.62 -20.35 1.62
CA LEU A 28 -8.20 -19.59 2.81
C LEU A 28 -9.26 -18.62 3.30
N LEU A 29 -10.16 -18.22 2.43
CA LEU A 29 -11.22 -17.30 2.75
C LEU A 29 -12.42 -17.49 1.83
N GLU A 30 -13.57 -17.57 2.43
CA GLU A 30 -14.87 -17.46 1.78
C GLU A 30 -15.67 -16.36 2.49
N TRP A 31 -16.61 -15.76 1.80
CA TRP A 31 -17.54 -14.80 2.39
C TRP A 31 -18.97 -15.03 1.93
N ALA A 32 -19.93 -14.71 2.79
CA ALA A 32 -21.33 -14.61 2.42
C ALA A 32 -21.63 -13.20 1.88
N PRO A 33 -22.72 -13.02 1.11
CA PRO A 33 -23.25 -11.69 0.81
C PRO A 33 -23.41 -10.87 2.09
N LEU A 34 -23.17 -9.58 1.99
CA LEU A 34 -23.38 -8.65 3.12
C LEU A 34 -24.88 -8.40 3.26
N ALA A 35 -25.47 -8.95 4.32
CA ALA A 35 -26.83 -8.62 4.73
C ALA A 35 -26.78 -7.41 5.68
N ASP A 36 -27.83 -6.59 5.66
CA ASP A 36 -28.03 -5.46 6.58
C ASP A 36 -26.83 -4.52 6.69
N ALA A 37 -26.33 -4.08 5.53
CA ALA A 37 -25.19 -3.17 5.44
C ALA A 37 -25.46 -1.86 6.18
N ALA A 38 -24.62 -1.53 7.16
CA ALA A 38 -24.69 -0.26 7.86
C ALA A 38 -24.32 0.92 6.92
N GLU A 39 -24.95 2.05 7.14
CA GLU A 39 -24.62 3.29 6.42
C GLU A 39 -23.23 3.81 6.84
N GLY A 40 -22.55 4.47 5.86
CA GLY A 40 -21.22 4.98 6.02
C GLY A 40 -20.16 4.08 5.38
N TYR A 41 -18.91 4.25 5.81
CA TYR A 41 -17.78 3.47 5.28
C TYR A 41 -16.84 3.00 6.38
N SER A 42 -16.10 1.94 6.06
CA SER A 42 -14.96 1.46 6.85
C SER A 42 -13.67 1.68 6.06
N VAL A 43 -12.58 2.02 6.75
CA VAL A 43 -11.23 2.04 6.17
C VAL A 43 -10.56 0.70 6.43
N VAL A 44 -9.98 0.08 5.41
CA VAL A 44 -9.25 -1.20 5.51
C VAL A 44 -7.78 -0.97 5.25
N ILE A 45 -6.93 -1.29 6.22
CA ILE A 45 -5.46 -1.17 6.15
C ILE A 45 -4.83 -2.52 6.44
N GLY A 46 -4.06 -3.03 5.47
CA GLY A 46 -3.19 -4.19 5.69
C GLY A 46 -1.83 -3.77 6.27
N CYS A 47 -1.36 -4.46 7.29
CA CYS A 47 -0.12 -4.12 7.97
C CYS A 47 0.72 -5.37 8.30
N SER A 48 2.03 -5.28 8.09
CA SER A 48 2.96 -6.19 8.75
C SER A 48 3.23 -5.73 10.18
N VAL A 49 3.32 -6.67 11.12
CA VAL A 49 3.68 -6.36 12.52
C VAL A 49 5.01 -5.61 12.61
N ASP A 50 5.95 -5.91 11.71
CA ASP A 50 7.25 -5.23 11.64
C ASP A 50 7.15 -3.75 11.20
N LEU A 51 5.99 -3.33 10.67
CA LEU A 51 5.74 -1.99 10.11
C LEU A 51 4.72 -1.19 10.93
N VAL A 52 4.43 -1.61 12.16
CA VAL A 52 3.52 -0.88 13.07
C VAL A 52 3.89 0.60 13.27
N PRO A 53 5.17 1.02 13.31
CA PRO A 53 5.47 2.45 13.35
C PRO A 53 4.95 3.23 12.14
N ILE A 54 5.00 2.66 10.92
CA ILE A 54 4.42 3.28 9.72
C ILE A 54 2.88 3.34 9.84
N LEU A 55 2.25 2.28 10.37
CA LEU A 55 0.82 2.29 10.66
C LEU A 55 0.45 3.41 11.64
N ARG A 56 1.25 3.64 12.69
CA ARG A 56 1.02 4.75 13.62
C ARG A 56 1.03 6.11 12.92
N ALA A 57 1.98 6.33 11.99
CA ALA A 57 2.00 7.55 11.18
C ALA A 57 0.74 7.67 10.34
N ASN A 58 0.31 6.59 9.68
CA ASN A 58 -0.91 6.56 8.88
C ASN A 58 -2.16 6.85 9.72
N LEU A 59 -2.32 6.20 10.88
CA LEU A 59 -3.43 6.44 11.81
C LEU A 59 -3.45 7.89 12.32
N GLN A 60 -2.29 8.51 12.53
CA GLN A 60 -2.20 9.93 12.89
C GLN A 60 -2.75 10.83 11.78
N MET A 61 -2.48 10.48 10.50
CA MET A 61 -3.07 11.19 9.35
C MET A 61 -4.59 11.00 9.29
N LEU A 62 -5.08 9.80 9.58
CA LEU A 62 -6.52 9.51 9.62
C LEU A 62 -7.23 10.32 10.72
N ILE A 63 -6.60 10.55 11.86
CA ILE A 63 -7.17 11.42 12.91
C ILE A 63 -7.40 12.85 12.39
N GLY A 64 -6.51 13.35 11.56
CA GLY A 64 -6.61 14.67 10.93
C GLY A 64 -7.67 14.79 9.83
N GLN A 65 -8.28 13.68 9.39
CA GLN A 65 -9.30 13.69 8.33
C GLN A 65 -10.69 14.06 8.86
N GLU A 66 -11.53 14.61 7.97
CA GLU A 66 -12.97 14.63 8.16
C GLU A 66 -13.52 13.20 8.11
N ARG A 67 -14.42 12.83 9.05
CA ARG A 67 -14.79 11.43 9.29
C ARG A 67 -16.24 11.26 9.70
N ALA A 68 -17.12 12.13 9.20
CA ALA A 68 -18.55 12.13 9.58
C ALA A 68 -19.23 10.76 9.34
N ASN A 69 -18.84 10.09 8.25
CA ASN A 69 -19.40 8.81 7.84
C ASN A 69 -18.49 7.61 8.11
N LEU A 70 -17.32 7.80 8.71
CA LEU A 70 -16.42 6.71 9.10
C LEU A 70 -17.04 5.90 10.27
N ARG A 71 -17.18 4.59 10.09
CA ARG A 71 -17.72 3.66 11.09
C ARG A 71 -16.67 2.78 11.73
N ARG A 72 -15.65 2.37 10.97
CA ARG A 72 -14.57 1.48 11.44
C ARG A 72 -13.27 1.78 10.73
N VAL A 73 -12.15 1.54 11.41
CA VAL A 73 -10.82 1.38 10.83
C VAL A 73 -10.40 -0.05 11.09
N ILE A 74 -10.44 -0.88 10.07
CA ILE A 74 -10.16 -2.32 10.13
C ILE A 74 -8.68 -2.52 9.82
N LEU A 75 -7.92 -2.92 10.83
CA LEU A 75 -6.49 -3.17 10.76
C LEU A 75 -6.25 -4.67 10.61
N VAL A 76 -5.71 -5.09 9.46
CA VAL A 76 -5.46 -6.50 9.18
C VAL A 76 -3.97 -6.80 9.28
N PHE A 77 -3.59 -7.69 10.20
CA PHE A 77 -2.20 -8.04 10.45
C PHE A 77 -1.81 -9.38 9.84
N ASP A 78 -0.62 -9.43 9.23
CA ASP A 78 -0.04 -10.59 8.55
C ASP A 78 0.56 -11.65 9.48
N ARG A 79 0.09 -11.73 10.73
CA ARG A 79 0.52 -12.68 11.75
C ARG A 79 -0.67 -13.38 12.40
N CYS A 80 -0.42 -14.53 13.00
CA CYS A 80 -1.42 -15.22 13.81
C CYS A 80 -1.84 -14.39 15.02
N GLU A 81 -3.10 -14.48 15.36
CA GLU A 81 -3.68 -13.78 16.52
C GLU A 81 -2.90 -14.02 17.81
N ALA A 82 -2.58 -15.31 18.11
CA ALA A 82 -1.84 -15.69 19.32
C ALA A 82 -0.43 -15.05 19.40
N GLU A 83 0.20 -14.76 18.26
CA GLU A 83 1.56 -14.20 18.21
C GLU A 83 1.55 -12.66 18.27
N ALA A 84 0.54 -12.03 17.70
CA ALA A 84 0.59 -10.60 17.40
C ALA A 84 -0.39 -9.75 18.21
N ARG A 85 -1.57 -10.28 18.58
CA ARG A 85 -2.62 -9.48 19.23
C ARG A 85 -2.12 -8.78 20.49
N GLY A 86 -1.49 -9.53 21.40
CA GLY A 86 -0.97 -9.00 22.66
C GLY A 86 0.10 -7.92 22.49
N GLN A 87 0.80 -7.92 21.36
CA GLN A 87 1.86 -6.95 21.08
C GLN A 87 1.32 -5.65 20.46
N VAL A 88 0.34 -5.74 19.56
CA VAL A 88 -0.08 -4.60 18.75
C VAL A 88 -1.36 -3.95 19.24
N GLU A 89 -2.39 -4.73 19.61
CA GLU A 89 -3.72 -4.21 19.95
C GLU A 89 -3.72 -3.29 21.17
N PRO A 90 -3.10 -3.66 22.32
CA PRO A 90 -3.13 -2.80 23.50
C PRO A 90 -2.44 -1.45 23.28
N ALA A 91 -1.34 -1.45 22.53
CA ALA A 91 -0.59 -0.23 22.23
C ALA A 91 -1.36 0.70 21.29
N LEU A 92 -1.91 0.16 20.19
CA LEU A 92 -2.68 0.94 19.22
C LEU A 92 -4.01 1.41 19.79
N SER A 93 -4.73 0.56 20.54
CA SER A 93 -5.98 0.93 21.21
C SER A 93 -5.77 2.05 22.20
N ARG A 94 -4.70 2.00 23.00
CA ARG A 94 -4.35 3.06 23.96
C ARG A 94 -4.05 4.39 23.26
N GLN A 95 -3.33 4.34 22.16
CA GLN A 95 -2.87 5.55 21.46
C GLN A 95 -3.98 6.16 20.59
N PHE A 96 -4.80 5.34 19.93
CA PHE A 96 -5.72 5.79 18.86
C PHE A 96 -7.19 5.46 19.15
N GLY A 97 -7.50 4.53 20.05
CA GLY A 97 -8.86 4.01 20.25
C GLY A 97 -9.89 5.05 20.69
N ALA A 98 -9.47 6.14 21.37
CA ALA A 98 -10.36 7.24 21.72
C ALA A 98 -10.73 8.11 20.48
N ALA A 99 -9.88 8.16 19.47
CA ALA A 99 -10.05 9.00 18.29
C ALA A 99 -10.55 8.23 17.06
N LEU A 100 -10.27 6.93 16.96
CA LEU A 100 -10.61 6.08 15.83
C LEU A 100 -11.31 4.80 16.29
N PRO A 101 -12.41 4.38 15.63
CA PRO A 101 -13.12 3.13 15.92
C PRO A 101 -12.34 1.93 15.36
N LEU A 102 -11.27 1.50 16.03
CA LEU A 102 -10.37 0.45 15.59
C LEU A 102 -11.02 -0.94 15.69
N GLU A 103 -10.80 -1.76 14.69
CA GLU A 103 -11.10 -3.20 14.66
C GLU A 103 -9.85 -3.96 14.20
N PHE A 104 -9.48 -5.03 14.93
CA PHE A 104 -8.25 -5.78 14.67
C PHE A 104 -8.58 -7.16 14.09
N VAL A 105 -7.99 -7.47 12.94
CA VAL A 105 -8.13 -8.74 12.25
C VAL A 105 -6.74 -9.37 12.09
N PHE A 106 -6.65 -10.66 12.40
CA PHE A 106 -5.39 -11.40 12.33
C PHE A 106 -5.56 -12.64 11.46
N TYR A 107 -4.46 -13.13 10.93
CA TYR A 107 -4.45 -14.37 10.18
C TYR A 107 -4.73 -15.57 11.09
N THR A 108 -5.45 -16.55 10.56
CA THR A 108 -5.47 -17.89 11.16
C THR A 108 -4.11 -18.56 10.97
N PRO A 109 -3.76 -19.61 11.79
CA PRO A 109 -2.51 -20.35 11.60
C PRO A 109 -2.35 -20.89 10.17
N ARG A 110 -3.43 -21.40 9.56
CA ARG A 110 -3.42 -21.89 8.16
C ARG A 110 -3.14 -20.79 7.15
N GLN A 111 -3.78 -19.62 7.31
CA GLN A 111 -3.53 -18.45 6.45
C GLN A 111 -2.07 -18.03 6.55
N HIS A 112 -1.55 -17.90 7.77
CA HIS A 112 -0.16 -17.51 8.00
C HIS A 112 0.84 -18.49 7.36
N GLU A 113 0.63 -19.81 7.54
CA GLU A 113 1.49 -20.85 6.95
C GLU A 113 1.51 -20.76 5.41
N VAL A 114 0.34 -20.65 4.79
CA VAL A 114 0.23 -20.56 3.33
C VAL A 114 0.89 -19.27 2.82
N MET A 115 0.68 -18.13 3.48
CA MET A 115 1.32 -16.86 3.09
C MET A 115 2.84 -16.94 3.18
N ARG A 116 3.38 -17.52 4.23
CA ARG A 116 4.83 -17.76 4.38
C ARG A 116 5.39 -18.64 3.26
N ARG A 117 4.64 -19.64 2.81
CA ARG A 117 5.07 -20.55 1.73
C ARG A 117 5.19 -19.83 0.39
N TYR A 118 4.25 -18.93 0.08
CA TYR A 118 4.29 -18.17 -1.17
C TYR A 118 5.14 -16.91 -1.07
N ASP A 119 5.23 -16.32 0.10
CA ASP A 119 6.07 -15.17 0.48
C ASP A 119 6.18 -14.06 -0.57
N TRP A 120 5.03 -13.67 -1.13
CA TRP A 120 4.93 -12.60 -2.11
C TRP A 120 4.12 -11.43 -1.56
N GLY A 121 4.56 -10.20 -1.83
CA GLY A 121 3.82 -9.00 -1.45
C GLY A 121 2.37 -9.02 -1.94
N TRP A 122 2.11 -9.49 -3.16
CA TRP A 122 0.74 -9.60 -3.71
C TRP A 122 -0.16 -10.57 -2.96
N THR A 123 0.35 -11.69 -2.45
CA THR A 123 -0.47 -12.63 -1.67
C THR A 123 -0.84 -12.02 -0.33
N TYR A 124 0.08 -11.31 0.32
CA TYR A 124 -0.20 -10.59 1.57
C TYR A 124 -1.20 -9.45 1.35
N CYS A 125 -1.00 -8.60 0.34
CA CYS A 125 -1.93 -7.53 -0.01
C CYS A 125 -3.34 -8.08 -0.27
N TRP A 126 -3.43 -9.13 -1.11
CA TRP A 126 -4.71 -9.78 -1.40
C TRP A 126 -5.41 -10.28 -0.13
N LEU A 127 -4.71 -11.04 0.73
CA LEU A 127 -5.35 -11.63 1.92
C LEU A 127 -5.75 -10.55 2.92
N ASN A 128 -4.89 -9.54 3.14
CA ASN A 128 -5.20 -8.42 4.02
C ASN A 128 -6.49 -7.70 3.60
N TRP A 129 -6.60 -7.34 2.33
CA TRP A 129 -7.78 -6.64 1.84
C TRP A 129 -9.02 -7.53 1.86
N MET A 130 -8.89 -8.80 1.51
CA MET A 130 -10.04 -9.73 1.52
C MET A 130 -10.54 -10.00 2.94
N LEU A 131 -9.64 -10.14 3.92
CA LEU A 131 -10.03 -10.27 5.33
C LEU A 131 -10.70 -8.99 5.85
N GLY A 132 -10.16 -7.83 5.51
CA GLY A 132 -10.77 -6.55 5.87
C GLY A 132 -12.16 -6.38 5.26
N LEU A 133 -12.35 -6.72 3.98
CA LEU A 133 -13.67 -6.72 3.33
C LEU A 133 -14.62 -7.76 3.92
N ALA A 134 -14.12 -8.91 4.36
CA ALA A 134 -14.95 -9.92 5.03
C ALA A 134 -15.42 -9.46 6.42
N ALA A 135 -14.58 -8.72 7.15
CA ALA A 135 -14.93 -8.12 8.45
C ALA A 135 -15.84 -6.89 8.32
N CYS A 136 -15.82 -6.22 7.16
CA CYS A 136 -16.58 -5.01 6.92
C CYS A 136 -18.08 -5.24 7.04
N ARG A 137 -18.76 -4.34 7.79
CA ARG A 137 -20.22 -4.34 8.00
C ARG A 137 -20.91 -3.13 7.39
N THR A 138 -20.14 -2.15 6.90
CA THR A 138 -20.66 -1.00 6.16
C THR A 138 -20.83 -1.35 4.68
N ARG A 139 -21.77 -0.67 4.02
CA ARG A 139 -21.97 -0.84 2.58
C ARG A 139 -20.71 -0.52 1.78
N TYR A 140 -19.98 0.54 2.19
CA TYR A 140 -18.74 0.95 1.54
C TYR A 140 -17.52 0.64 2.39
N ALA A 141 -16.43 0.26 1.73
CA ALA A 141 -15.10 0.19 2.32
C ALA A 141 -14.12 1.02 1.50
N LEU A 142 -13.22 1.71 2.17
CA LEU A 142 -12.08 2.38 1.58
C LEU A 142 -10.85 1.51 1.80
N ILE A 143 -10.33 0.94 0.73
CA ILE A 143 -9.03 0.25 0.72
C ILE A 143 -7.95 1.32 0.76
N HIS A 144 -7.02 1.20 1.71
CA HIS A 144 -6.02 2.21 1.98
C HIS A 144 -4.66 1.57 2.23
N ASP A 145 -3.65 1.96 1.45
CA ASP A 145 -2.31 1.44 1.63
C ASP A 145 -1.64 1.99 2.89
N LEU A 146 -0.86 1.16 3.54
CA LEU A 146 -0.12 1.49 4.76
C LEU A 146 0.79 2.71 4.61
N ASP A 147 1.36 2.90 3.44
CA ASP A 147 2.30 3.98 3.10
C ASP A 147 1.65 5.15 2.33
N ALA A 148 0.31 5.17 2.25
CA ALA A 148 -0.44 6.30 1.71
C ALA A 148 -0.79 7.30 2.83
N MET A 149 -0.05 8.42 2.90
CA MET A 149 -0.22 9.45 3.92
C MET A 149 -1.14 10.56 3.42
N LEU A 150 -2.31 10.69 4.02
CA LEU A 150 -3.34 11.66 3.61
C LEU A 150 -2.99 13.06 4.11
N VAL A 151 -2.93 14.03 3.21
CA VAL A 151 -2.65 15.44 3.51
C VAL A 151 -3.93 16.28 3.44
N ARG A 152 -4.76 16.08 2.41
CA ARG A 152 -6.04 16.78 2.30
C ARG A 152 -7.05 16.22 3.31
N ARG A 153 -7.68 17.11 4.08
CA ARG A 153 -8.52 16.73 5.24
C ARG A 153 -9.85 16.07 4.90
N ASP A 154 -10.44 16.41 3.76
CA ASP A 154 -11.75 15.89 3.33
C ASP A 154 -11.62 14.74 2.32
N LEU A 155 -10.42 14.19 2.09
CA LEU A 155 -10.18 13.22 1.02
C LEU A 155 -11.06 11.97 1.18
N LEU A 156 -11.14 11.40 2.38
CA LEU A 156 -11.95 10.20 2.65
C LEU A 156 -13.45 10.47 2.44
N GLU A 157 -13.95 11.55 3.03
CA GLU A 157 -15.37 11.93 2.91
C GLU A 157 -15.75 12.26 1.47
N SER A 158 -14.88 12.94 0.73
CA SER A 158 -15.15 13.27 -0.69
C SER A 158 -15.23 12.01 -1.56
N ARG A 159 -14.36 11.01 -1.31
CA ARG A 159 -14.41 9.71 -2.00
C ARG A 159 -15.69 8.94 -1.66
N TYR A 160 -16.01 8.85 -0.37
CA TYR A 160 -17.24 8.20 0.07
C TYR A 160 -18.49 8.89 -0.50
N THR A 161 -18.58 10.20 -0.41
CA THR A 161 -19.73 10.98 -0.90
C THR A 161 -19.93 10.79 -2.39
N ALA A 162 -18.84 10.81 -3.18
CA ALA A 162 -18.91 10.55 -4.62
C ALA A 162 -19.38 9.11 -4.92
N ALA A 163 -18.85 8.11 -4.22
CA ALA A 163 -19.24 6.72 -4.40
C ALA A 163 -20.71 6.49 -4.01
N HIS A 164 -21.11 7.01 -2.84
CA HIS A 164 -22.47 6.86 -2.30
C HIS A 164 -23.50 7.57 -3.18
N GLY A 165 -23.28 8.85 -3.52
CA GLY A 165 -24.21 9.65 -4.31
C GLY A 165 -24.44 9.09 -5.73
N ALA A 166 -23.42 8.47 -6.31
CA ALA A 166 -23.54 7.83 -7.62
C ALA A 166 -23.86 6.32 -7.56
N GLN A 167 -24.00 5.76 -6.37
CA GLN A 167 -24.11 4.30 -6.15
C GLN A 167 -23.04 3.51 -6.91
N ALA A 168 -21.80 4.00 -6.87
CA ALA A 168 -20.70 3.42 -7.60
C ALA A 168 -20.18 2.15 -6.92
N ALA A 169 -19.83 1.15 -7.75
CA ALA A 169 -19.17 -0.05 -7.25
C ALA A 169 -17.72 0.23 -6.84
N PHE A 170 -17.08 1.21 -7.49
CA PHE A 170 -15.71 1.62 -7.23
C PHE A 170 -15.55 3.14 -7.42
N CYS A 171 -14.75 3.78 -6.56
CA CYS A 171 -14.41 5.20 -6.66
C CYS A 171 -12.98 5.43 -6.14
N GLY A 172 -12.13 6.05 -6.95
CA GLY A 172 -10.73 6.30 -6.58
C GLY A 172 -9.89 6.83 -7.71
N SER A 173 -8.58 6.81 -7.55
CA SER A 173 -7.63 7.25 -8.58
C SER A 173 -7.55 6.28 -9.74
N GLY A 174 -7.40 6.83 -10.96
CA GLY A 174 -7.21 6.04 -12.16
C GLY A 174 -5.95 5.17 -12.08
N TYR A 175 -6.05 3.97 -12.64
CA TYR A 175 -4.93 3.05 -12.70
C TYR A 175 -3.83 3.57 -13.62
N TYR A 176 -2.61 3.65 -13.13
CA TYR A 176 -1.45 4.01 -13.94
C TYR A 176 -0.85 2.79 -14.65
N HIS A 177 -0.20 3.01 -15.78
CA HIS A 177 0.35 1.96 -16.64
C HIS A 177 1.30 1.03 -15.90
N SER A 178 0.90 -0.21 -15.69
CA SER A 178 1.76 -1.28 -15.24
C SER A 178 1.26 -2.63 -15.80
N ASN A 179 2.07 -3.66 -15.72
CA ASN A 179 1.69 -5.04 -16.04
C ASN A 179 1.04 -5.24 -17.42
N GLY A 180 1.27 -4.34 -18.39
CA GLY A 180 0.77 -4.43 -19.76
C GLY A 180 -0.64 -3.87 -19.98
N ILE A 181 -1.33 -3.38 -18.94
CA ILE A 181 -2.59 -2.65 -19.07
C ILE A 181 -2.25 -1.20 -19.44
N LEU A 182 -2.66 -0.75 -20.63
CA LEU A 182 -2.24 0.53 -21.20
C LEU A 182 -3.25 1.65 -20.99
N GLU A 183 -4.51 1.29 -20.79
CA GLU A 183 -5.60 2.25 -20.74
C GLU A 183 -6.67 1.76 -19.80
N SER A 184 -7.21 2.66 -19.02
CA SER A 184 -8.54 2.50 -18.52
C SER A 184 -9.05 3.78 -17.86
N ASP A 185 -10.07 4.31 -18.42
CA ASP A 185 -11.01 5.26 -17.82
C ASP A 185 -11.89 4.62 -16.74
N ARG A 186 -11.76 3.31 -16.53
CA ARG A 186 -12.64 2.49 -15.68
C ARG A 186 -11.89 1.72 -14.58
N LEU A 187 -10.57 1.56 -14.69
CA LEU A 187 -9.77 0.82 -13.71
C LEU A 187 -9.12 1.80 -12.72
N LEU A 188 -9.26 1.49 -11.45
CA LEU A 188 -8.78 2.30 -10.34
C LEU A 188 -7.63 1.59 -9.63
N THR A 189 -6.72 2.38 -9.09
CA THR A 189 -5.65 1.89 -8.22
C THR A 189 -6.20 1.52 -6.84
N THR A 190 -5.48 0.66 -6.13
CA THR A 190 -5.91 0.12 -4.84
C THR A 190 -5.31 0.84 -3.64
N PHE A 191 -4.39 1.78 -3.83
CA PHE A 191 -3.75 2.45 -2.70
C PHE A 191 -4.69 3.41 -1.95
N GLU A 192 -5.77 3.87 -2.63
CA GLU A 192 -6.86 4.64 -2.03
C GLU A 192 -8.10 4.48 -2.92
N MET A 193 -8.99 3.56 -2.56
CA MET A 193 -10.16 3.22 -3.38
C MET A 193 -11.36 2.86 -2.50
N VAL A 194 -12.46 3.56 -2.70
CA VAL A 194 -13.77 3.16 -2.15
C VAL A 194 -14.38 2.07 -3.02
N CYS A 195 -14.91 1.03 -2.38
CA CYS A 195 -15.66 -0.03 -3.06
C CYS A 195 -16.97 -0.36 -2.33
N ASP A 196 -18.01 -0.74 -3.09
CA ASP A 196 -19.30 -1.22 -2.56
C ASP A 196 -19.16 -2.68 -2.14
N VAL A 197 -19.01 -2.92 -0.83
CA VAL A 197 -18.80 -4.25 -0.23
C VAL A 197 -19.98 -5.19 -0.47
N ALA A 198 -21.21 -4.64 -0.45
CA ALA A 198 -22.40 -5.45 -0.69
C ALA A 198 -22.42 -5.98 -2.15
N TYR A 199 -22.05 -5.12 -3.10
CA TYR A 199 -21.87 -5.53 -4.51
C TYR A 199 -20.77 -6.58 -4.65
N LEU A 200 -19.58 -6.32 -4.07
CA LEU A 200 -18.43 -7.21 -4.21
C LEU A 200 -18.70 -8.60 -3.63
N ARG A 201 -19.22 -8.66 -2.40
CA ARG A 201 -19.45 -9.95 -1.70
C ARG A 201 -20.59 -10.76 -2.30
N ARG A 202 -21.54 -10.11 -2.96
CA ARG A 202 -22.61 -10.80 -3.70
C ARG A 202 -22.13 -11.37 -5.04
N ARG A 203 -21.16 -10.70 -5.70
CA ARG A 203 -20.81 -10.95 -7.10
C ARG A 203 -19.55 -11.77 -7.29
N PHE A 204 -18.60 -11.67 -6.37
CA PHE A 204 -17.26 -12.25 -6.51
C PHE A 204 -16.89 -13.11 -5.31
N ARG A 205 -16.03 -14.09 -5.56
CA ARG A 205 -15.31 -14.80 -4.48
C ARG A 205 -14.02 -14.04 -4.13
N PRO A 206 -13.49 -14.17 -2.90
CA PRO A 206 -12.23 -13.51 -2.52
C PRO A 206 -11.08 -13.76 -3.50
N VAL A 207 -10.96 -14.99 -4.03
CA VAL A 207 -9.89 -15.34 -4.97
C VAL A 207 -9.98 -14.60 -6.32
N ASP A 208 -11.13 -14.06 -6.68
CA ASP A 208 -11.33 -13.33 -7.93
C ASP A 208 -10.63 -11.96 -7.91
N PHE A 209 -10.27 -11.47 -6.73
CA PHE A 209 -9.49 -10.24 -6.53
C PHE A 209 -7.98 -10.44 -6.62
N PHE A 210 -7.50 -11.69 -6.63
CA PHE A 210 -6.08 -11.97 -6.75
C PHE A 210 -5.58 -11.78 -8.19
N ASN A 211 -4.32 -11.40 -8.32
CA ASN A 211 -3.65 -11.18 -9.61
C ASN A 211 -3.94 -12.27 -10.63
N LEU A 212 -4.22 -11.89 -11.86
CA LEU A 212 -4.58 -12.80 -12.93
C LEU A 212 -3.99 -12.39 -14.28
N PRO A 213 -3.07 -13.18 -14.88
CA PRO A 213 -2.69 -13.04 -16.27
C PRO A 213 -3.85 -13.47 -17.18
N ALA A 214 -4.33 -12.55 -18.02
CA ALA A 214 -5.47 -12.77 -18.91
C ALA A 214 -5.30 -12.07 -20.27
N ARG A 215 -6.24 -12.28 -21.18
CA ARG A 215 -6.37 -11.48 -22.40
C ARG A 215 -7.37 -10.36 -22.18
N TRP A 216 -6.98 -9.15 -22.54
CA TRP A 216 -7.79 -7.96 -22.44
C TRP A 216 -7.70 -7.16 -23.75
N LYS A 217 -8.81 -6.89 -24.41
CA LYS A 217 -8.86 -6.16 -25.71
C LYS A 217 -7.78 -6.70 -26.69
N GLY A 218 -7.69 -8.02 -26.84
CA GLY A 218 -6.73 -8.69 -27.72
C GLY A 218 -5.27 -8.78 -27.21
N ARG A 219 -4.92 -8.10 -26.11
CA ARG A 219 -3.58 -8.06 -25.52
C ARG A 219 -3.42 -9.06 -24.37
N ARG A 220 -2.19 -9.49 -24.11
CA ARG A 220 -1.82 -10.31 -22.95
C ARG A 220 -1.43 -9.37 -21.82
N VAL A 221 -2.21 -9.36 -20.73
CA VAL A 221 -2.05 -8.45 -19.59
C VAL A 221 -2.01 -9.22 -18.29
N GLU A 222 -1.55 -8.59 -17.23
CA GLU A 222 -1.73 -9.05 -15.87
C GLU A 222 -2.65 -8.06 -15.16
N PHE A 223 -3.81 -8.55 -14.74
CA PHE A 223 -4.64 -7.81 -13.81
C PHE A 223 -4.01 -7.92 -12.43
N ASP A 224 -3.62 -6.80 -11.89
CA ASP A 224 -3.19 -6.69 -10.51
C ASP A 224 -4.36 -6.88 -9.55
N THR A 225 -4.10 -6.97 -8.26
CA THR A 225 -5.13 -7.14 -7.23
C THR A 225 -6.27 -6.13 -7.42
N PHE A 226 -7.53 -6.58 -7.35
CA PHE A 226 -8.75 -5.82 -7.61
C PHE A 226 -9.06 -5.46 -9.08
N LEU A 227 -8.11 -5.50 -10.01
CA LEU A 227 -8.39 -5.04 -11.37
C LEU A 227 -9.31 -5.98 -12.15
N TRP A 228 -9.26 -7.29 -11.90
CA TRP A 228 -10.14 -8.24 -12.57
C TRP A 228 -11.64 -7.97 -12.29
N PRO A 229 -12.08 -7.82 -11.03
CA PRO A 229 -13.48 -7.47 -10.73
C PRO A 229 -13.94 -6.15 -11.34
N GLN A 230 -13.06 -5.15 -11.41
CA GLN A 230 -13.36 -3.88 -12.06
C GLN A 230 -13.52 -4.04 -13.58
N ALA A 231 -12.66 -4.85 -14.21
CA ALA A 231 -12.64 -5.03 -15.66
C ALA A 231 -13.83 -5.88 -16.16
N PHE A 232 -14.20 -6.92 -15.41
CA PHE A 232 -15.19 -7.95 -15.81
C PHE A 232 -16.41 -8.00 -14.91
N GLY A 233 -16.62 -7.01 -14.07
CA GLY A 233 -17.86 -6.81 -13.34
C GLY A 233 -19.06 -6.57 -14.25
N GLU A 234 -20.25 -6.46 -13.67
CA GLU A 234 -21.48 -6.18 -14.44
C GLU A 234 -21.35 -4.91 -15.27
N ALA A 235 -21.95 -4.91 -16.44
CA ALA A 235 -21.94 -3.75 -17.34
C ALA A 235 -22.54 -2.48 -16.70
N GLY A 236 -23.37 -2.63 -15.66
CA GLY A 236 -23.93 -1.53 -14.87
C GLY A 236 -23.10 -1.14 -13.64
N ALA A 237 -22.04 -1.87 -13.31
CA ALA A 237 -21.19 -1.53 -12.18
C ALA A 237 -20.38 -0.25 -12.51
N ARG A 238 -20.72 0.85 -11.83
CA ARG A 238 -20.17 2.17 -12.11
C ARG A 238 -18.85 2.35 -11.39
N SER A 239 -17.81 2.72 -12.14
CA SER A 239 -16.54 3.22 -11.59
C SER A 239 -16.47 4.73 -11.75
N ILE A 240 -15.99 5.42 -10.71
CA ILE A 240 -15.74 6.86 -10.72
C ILE A 240 -14.25 7.09 -10.55
N VAL A 241 -13.64 7.68 -11.57
CA VAL A 241 -12.24 8.11 -11.51
C VAL A 241 -12.17 9.51 -10.90
N MET A 242 -11.51 9.62 -9.78
CA MET A 242 -11.23 10.89 -9.11
C MET A 242 -9.71 11.05 -9.01
N PRO A 243 -9.11 11.92 -9.82
CA PRO A 243 -7.67 12.16 -9.74
C PRO A 243 -7.24 12.58 -8.34
N ILE A 244 -6.03 12.19 -7.94
CA ILE A 244 -5.38 12.66 -6.73
C ILE A 244 -4.21 13.56 -7.13
N ASP A 245 -4.20 14.79 -6.60
CA ASP A 245 -3.03 15.65 -6.67
C ASP A 245 -1.99 15.15 -5.67
N VAL A 246 -0.73 15.23 -6.06
CA VAL A 246 0.40 14.95 -5.16
C VAL A 246 0.37 15.79 -3.87
N ARG A 247 -0.36 16.92 -3.86
CA ARG A 247 -0.58 17.76 -2.69
C ARG A 247 -1.63 17.22 -1.73
N GLU A 248 -2.44 16.27 -2.15
CA GLU A 248 -3.54 15.70 -1.36
C GLU A 248 -3.11 14.46 -0.58
N MET A 249 -2.10 13.76 -1.09
CA MET A 249 -1.59 12.54 -0.49
C MET A 249 -0.11 12.31 -0.86
N VAL A 250 0.67 11.81 0.08
CA VAL A 250 2.03 11.33 -0.15
C VAL A 250 2.01 9.80 -0.17
N HIS A 251 2.29 9.21 -1.33
CA HIS A 251 2.34 7.76 -1.50
C HIS A 251 3.59 7.34 -2.28
N PRO A 252 4.69 6.97 -1.59
CA PRO A 252 5.90 6.46 -2.23
C PRO A 252 5.68 5.02 -2.68
N SER A 253 5.02 4.87 -3.82
CA SER A 253 4.63 3.57 -4.40
C SER A 253 5.78 2.57 -4.41
N GLN A 254 5.50 1.30 -4.11
CA GLN A 254 6.47 0.21 -4.01
C GLN A 254 7.45 0.30 -2.81
N MET A 255 7.33 1.27 -1.92
CA MET A 255 8.24 1.46 -0.78
C MET A 255 8.31 0.19 0.09
N ILE A 256 7.15 -0.35 0.46
CA ILE A 256 7.08 -1.57 1.29
C ILE A 256 7.67 -2.79 0.57
N CYS A 257 7.40 -2.95 -0.73
CA CYS A 257 7.99 -4.04 -1.53
C CYS A 257 9.52 -3.92 -1.60
N GLN A 258 10.04 -2.71 -1.81
CA GLN A 258 11.47 -2.44 -1.83
C GLN A 258 12.13 -2.69 -0.48
N PHE A 259 11.47 -2.33 0.62
CA PHE A 259 11.92 -2.64 1.98
C PHE A 259 12.02 -4.15 2.24
N MET A 260 10.99 -4.89 1.85
CA MET A 260 11.01 -6.35 1.97
C MET A 260 12.13 -6.98 1.13
N ASP A 261 12.39 -6.44 -0.05
CA ASP A 261 13.50 -6.85 -0.91
C ASP A 261 14.87 -6.59 -0.26
N VAL A 262 15.08 -5.43 0.39
CA VAL A 262 16.29 -5.13 1.15
C VAL A 262 16.51 -6.16 2.26
N ARG A 263 15.46 -6.53 2.99
CA ARG A 263 15.57 -7.51 4.10
C ARG A 263 15.86 -8.94 3.63
N ARG A 264 15.34 -9.33 2.47
CA ARG A 264 15.41 -10.72 1.96
C ARG A 264 16.65 -11.01 1.13
N LYS A 265 17.11 -10.05 0.32
CA LYS A 265 18.20 -10.25 -0.61
C LYS A 265 19.55 -10.10 0.11
N ALA A 266 20.48 -11.01 -0.15
CA ALA A 266 21.85 -10.90 0.38
C ALA A 266 22.55 -9.63 -0.14
N ARG A 267 22.23 -9.23 -1.38
CA ARG A 267 22.66 -7.99 -2.02
C ARG A 267 21.47 -7.34 -2.70
N TYR A 268 21.21 -6.08 -2.39
CA TYR A 268 20.15 -5.31 -3.01
C TYR A 268 20.73 -4.10 -3.75
N VAL A 269 20.45 -4.02 -5.05
CA VAL A 269 20.79 -2.87 -5.88
C VAL A 269 19.51 -2.04 -6.05
N ALA A 270 19.53 -0.83 -5.52
CA ALA A 270 18.39 0.06 -5.55
C ALA A 270 18.09 0.53 -6.99
N PRO A 271 16.85 0.46 -7.45
CA PRO A 271 16.45 1.06 -8.72
C PRO A 271 16.55 2.59 -8.69
N ALA A 272 16.49 3.23 -9.85
CA ALA A 272 16.58 4.68 -9.98
C ALA A 272 15.52 5.43 -9.16
N ASN A 273 14.33 4.84 -9.03
CA ASN A 273 13.17 5.37 -8.28
C ASN A 273 12.96 4.62 -6.94
N ASN A 274 14.03 4.43 -6.18
CA ASN A 274 13.96 3.72 -4.91
C ASN A 274 13.35 4.59 -3.80
N ASN A 275 12.33 4.07 -3.12
CA ASN A 275 11.59 4.75 -2.05
C ASN A 275 11.98 4.31 -0.63
N VAL A 276 12.91 3.37 -0.49
CA VAL A 276 13.33 2.84 0.83
C VAL A 276 13.82 3.95 1.76
N LEU A 277 14.41 5.01 1.22
CA LEU A 277 14.88 6.17 1.98
C LEU A 277 13.74 7.03 2.58
N MET A 278 12.46 6.78 2.24
CA MET A 278 11.31 7.38 2.94
C MET A 278 10.98 6.66 4.26
N ILE A 279 11.37 5.39 4.40
CA ILE A 279 10.98 4.59 5.57
C ILE A 279 11.46 5.19 6.88
N PRO A 280 12.74 5.63 7.05
CA PRO A 280 13.19 6.25 8.30
C PRO A 280 12.37 7.47 8.70
N TYR A 281 11.89 8.24 7.72
CA TYR A 281 11.00 9.36 7.96
C TYR A 281 9.61 8.91 8.44
N PHE A 282 9.03 7.89 7.84
CA PHE A 282 7.74 7.35 8.28
C PHE A 282 7.83 6.69 9.65
N LEU A 283 8.94 6.01 9.96
CA LEU A 283 9.21 5.48 11.30
C LEU A 283 9.27 6.61 12.34
N ASP A 284 9.96 7.71 12.02
CA ASP A 284 10.05 8.89 12.89
C ASP A 284 8.67 9.55 13.10
N LEU A 285 7.87 9.71 12.06
CA LEU A 285 6.49 10.17 12.17
C LEU A 285 5.66 9.27 13.08
N GLY A 286 5.86 7.97 13.01
CA GLY A 286 5.21 6.95 13.86
C GLY A 286 5.74 6.84 15.28
N GLY A 287 6.73 7.67 15.65
CA GLY A 287 7.27 7.77 17.01
C GLY A 287 8.68 7.18 17.22
N ASP A 288 9.28 6.54 16.21
CA ASP A 288 10.69 6.09 16.28
C ASP A 288 11.64 7.25 15.94
N ARG A 289 11.90 8.09 16.93
CA ARG A 289 12.72 9.31 16.77
C ARG A 289 14.19 9.06 16.42
N ALA A 290 14.69 7.84 16.64
CA ALA A 290 16.07 7.47 16.31
C ALA A 290 16.25 7.18 14.81
N ALA A 291 15.21 6.71 14.14
CA ALA A 291 15.28 6.19 12.77
C ALA A 291 15.92 7.17 11.76
N LEU A 292 15.53 8.45 11.78
CA LEU A 292 16.12 9.47 10.89
C LEU A 292 17.61 9.68 11.17
N THR A 293 17.97 9.85 12.45
CA THR A 293 19.35 10.13 12.86
C THR A 293 20.28 8.96 12.55
N GLU A 294 19.84 7.76 12.80
CA GLU A 294 20.63 6.54 12.53
C GLU A 294 20.86 6.36 11.03
N GLN A 295 19.82 6.52 10.23
CA GLN A 295 19.96 6.38 8.79
C GLN A 295 20.77 7.54 8.17
N GLN A 296 20.66 8.75 8.70
CA GLN A 296 21.51 9.86 8.27
C GLN A 296 22.97 9.57 8.52
N ARG A 297 23.34 9.10 9.73
CA ARG A 297 24.71 8.70 10.03
C ARG A 297 25.22 7.63 9.06
N ALA A 298 24.38 6.66 8.69
CA ALA A 298 24.74 5.64 7.72
C ALA A 298 25.00 6.21 6.33
N ILE A 299 24.21 7.23 5.89
CA ILE A 299 24.45 7.94 4.63
C ILE A 299 25.75 8.73 4.70
N ASP A 300 25.97 9.45 5.80
CA ASP A 300 27.16 10.31 5.97
C ASP A 300 28.46 9.50 6.03
N ALA A 301 28.40 8.27 6.58
CA ALA A 301 29.53 7.34 6.64
C ALA A 301 29.79 6.59 5.33
N SER A 302 28.90 6.71 4.34
CA SER A 302 29.01 5.99 3.07
C SER A 302 29.86 6.73 2.03
N ASP A 303 30.38 5.97 1.06
CA ASP A 303 31.09 6.49 -0.12
C ASP A 303 30.13 7.05 -1.21
N GLY A 304 28.82 7.07 -0.94
CA GLY A 304 27.80 7.44 -1.90
C GLY A 304 27.33 6.33 -2.82
N HIS A 305 27.92 5.12 -2.74
CA HIS A 305 27.49 3.95 -3.52
C HIS A 305 26.75 2.94 -2.68
N VAL A 306 27.28 2.60 -1.54
CA VAL A 306 26.71 1.59 -0.65
C VAL A 306 26.37 2.23 0.68
N VAL A 307 25.10 2.16 1.05
CA VAL A 307 24.59 2.68 2.33
C VAL A 307 24.01 1.54 3.13
N ARG A 308 24.33 1.51 4.42
CA ARG A 308 23.71 0.55 5.34
C ARG A 308 22.30 0.99 5.69
N CYS A 309 21.30 0.25 5.20
CA CYS A 309 19.89 0.49 5.46
C CYS A 309 19.29 -0.72 6.18
N PHE A 310 18.65 -0.53 7.34
CA PHE A 310 17.98 -1.59 8.09
C PHE A 310 18.89 -2.82 8.37
N GLY A 311 20.16 -2.57 8.67
CA GLY A 311 21.14 -3.61 8.92
C GLY A 311 21.70 -4.34 7.68
N ARG A 312 21.37 -3.89 6.48
CA ARG A 312 21.81 -4.45 5.19
C ARG A 312 22.51 -3.39 4.34
N ASP A 313 23.45 -3.83 3.52
CA ASP A 313 24.10 -2.96 2.56
C ASP A 313 23.26 -2.85 1.29
N VAL A 314 22.89 -1.63 0.96
CA VAL A 314 22.07 -1.26 -0.21
C VAL A 314 22.94 -0.48 -1.19
N ASP A 315 23.03 -0.97 -2.41
CA ASP A 315 23.82 -0.35 -3.47
C ASP A 315 22.95 0.67 -4.24
N PHE A 316 23.21 1.93 -4.08
CA PHE A 316 22.47 3.05 -4.68
C PHE A 316 23.07 3.55 -6.00
N ARG A 317 23.92 2.74 -6.71
CA ARG A 317 24.55 3.15 -7.97
C ARG A 317 23.60 3.66 -9.05
N HIS A 318 22.35 3.24 -9.04
CA HIS A 318 21.34 3.66 -10.01
C HIS A 318 20.36 4.70 -9.46
N PHE A 319 20.48 5.09 -8.21
CA PHE A 319 19.56 6.03 -7.59
C PHE A 319 19.61 7.39 -8.28
N SER A 320 18.45 7.89 -8.69
CA SER A 320 18.34 9.08 -9.52
C SER A 320 18.38 10.38 -8.69
N PRO A 321 19.17 11.41 -9.09
CA PRO A 321 19.11 12.73 -8.48
C PRO A 321 17.71 13.38 -8.57
N VAL A 322 16.99 13.11 -9.66
CA VAL A 322 15.61 13.59 -9.84
C VAL A 322 14.69 12.97 -8.82
N HIS A 323 14.85 11.65 -8.60
CA HIS A 323 14.05 10.94 -7.61
C HIS A 323 14.40 11.33 -6.17
N ALA A 324 15.69 11.57 -5.88
CA ALA A 324 16.12 12.09 -4.56
C ALA A 324 15.41 13.40 -4.21
N ARG A 325 15.37 14.37 -5.13
CA ARG A 325 14.62 15.62 -4.96
C ARG A 325 13.12 15.38 -4.78
N TRP A 326 12.53 14.47 -5.56
CA TRP A 326 11.13 14.11 -5.40
C TRP A 326 10.84 13.58 -3.98
N LEU A 327 11.69 12.70 -3.42
CA LEU A 327 11.55 12.24 -2.04
C LEU A 327 11.59 13.40 -1.03
N THR A 328 12.54 14.33 -1.20
CA THR A 328 12.65 15.53 -0.36
C THR A 328 11.40 16.39 -0.43
N GLU A 329 10.86 16.64 -1.63
CA GLU A 329 9.63 17.40 -1.81
C GLU A 329 8.43 16.74 -1.13
N GLN A 330 8.28 15.41 -1.26
CA GLN A 330 7.21 14.67 -0.61
C GLN A 330 7.32 14.75 0.93
N ALA A 331 8.52 14.50 1.47
CA ALA A 331 8.75 14.54 2.92
C ALA A 331 8.55 15.95 3.49
N THR A 332 9.08 16.97 2.82
CA THR A 332 8.92 18.39 3.21
C THR A 332 7.46 18.79 3.28
N ARG A 333 6.68 18.41 2.28
CA ARG A 333 5.24 18.67 2.23
C ARG A 333 4.49 17.97 3.36
N LEU A 334 4.76 16.69 3.55
CA LEU A 334 4.09 15.91 4.59
C LEU A 334 4.47 16.43 5.98
N ASP A 335 5.75 16.70 6.23
CA ASP A 335 6.22 17.20 7.53
C ASP A 335 5.63 18.58 7.85
N SER A 336 5.54 19.48 6.86
CA SER A 336 4.88 20.77 7.00
C SER A 336 3.39 20.63 7.28
N ALA A 337 2.70 19.68 6.63
CA ALA A 337 1.29 19.45 6.87
C ALA A 337 1.01 18.91 8.30
N VAL A 338 1.91 18.09 8.83
CA VAL A 338 1.78 17.49 10.17
C VAL A 338 2.18 18.45 11.28
N HIS A 339 3.27 19.22 11.07
CA HIS A 339 3.91 20.00 12.14
C HIS A 339 3.82 21.52 11.93
N GLY A 340 3.19 21.99 10.86
CA GLY A 340 3.12 23.41 10.50
C GLY A 340 4.39 23.95 9.84
N ALA A 341 5.53 23.28 9.99
CA ALA A 341 6.81 23.61 9.37
C ALA A 341 7.67 22.36 9.22
N VAL A 342 8.68 22.40 8.36
CA VAL A 342 9.65 21.30 8.20
C VAL A 342 10.57 21.25 9.41
N ARG A 343 10.62 20.11 10.08
CA ARG A 343 11.52 19.92 11.23
C ARG A 343 12.98 19.88 10.79
N PRO A 344 13.91 20.49 11.56
CA PRO A 344 15.33 20.51 11.18
C PRO A 344 15.97 19.13 10.96
N ALA A 345 15.54 18.12 11.70
CA ALA A 345 16.03 16.74 11.52
C ALA A 345 15.62 16.17 10.16
N VAL A 346 14.40 16.42 9.71
CA VAL A 346 13.88 16.00 8.40
C VAL A 346 14.64 16.72 7.27
N ALA A 347 14.79 18.04 7.39
CA ALA A 347 15.54 18.82 6.40
C ALA A 347 16.99 18.32 6.25
N ARG A 348 17.70 18.04 7.36
CA ARG A 348 19.08 17.51 7.31
C ARG A 348 19.13 16.11 6.68
N TYR A 349 18.22 15.23 7.06
CA TYR A 349 18.16 13.87 6.52
C TYR A 349 17.97 13.88 5.00
N PHE A 350 16.98 14.63 4.49
CA PHE A 350 16.72 14.67 3.06
C PHE A 350 17.75 15.46 2.27
N ALA A 351 18.46 16.43 2.87
CA ALA A 351 19.65 17.02 2.26
C ALA A 351 20.74 15.95 2.03
N ALA A 352 20.98 15.06 3.01
CA ALA A 352 21.92 13.96 2.83
C ALA A 352 21.45 12.95 1.77
N VAL A 353 20.14 12.69 1.65
CA VAL A 353 19.56 11.85 0.57
C VAL A 353 19.78 12.49 -0.81
N GLU A 354 19.61 13.80 -0.95
CA GLU A 354 19.86 14.50 -2.23
C GLU A 354 21.33 14.51 -2.63
N ASP A 355 22.24 14.54 -1.66
CA ASP A 355 23.67 14.52 -1.92
C ASP A 355 24.19 13.12 -2.28
N LEU A 356 23.49 12.07 -1.92
CA LEU A 356 23.91 10.68 -2.15
C LEU A 356 24.29 10.41 -3.63
N PRO A 357 23.45 10.73 -4.64
CA PRO A 357 23.83 10.55 -6.03
C PRO A 357 24.94 11.52 -6.53
N ARG A 358 25.15 12.68 -5.86
CA ARG A 358 26.20 13.65 -6.19
C ARG A 358 27.58 13.21 -5.71
N ARG A 359 27.69 12.67 -4.49
CA ARG A 359 28.95 12.13 -3.93
C ARG A 359 29.57 11.10 -4.86
N ARG A 360 28.73 10.26 -5.49
CA ARG A 360 29.13 9.28 -6.49
C ARG A 360 29.80 9.89 -7.72
N ALA A 361 29.29 11.03 -8.21
CA ALA A 361 29.84 11.69 -9.40
C ALA A 361 31.21 12.34 -9.17
N GLY A 362 31.51 12.73 -7.91
CA GLY A 362 32.77 13.35 -7.53
C GLY A 362 33.91 12.37 -7.20
N GLY A 363 33.60 11.09 -6.96
CA GLY A 363 34.60 10.06 -6.59
C GLY A 363 35.31 9.38 -7.76
N THR A 364 34.96 9.66 -9.00
CA THR A 364 35.63 9.17 -10.23
C THR A 364 36.64 10.19 -10.76
N ARG A 365 37.61 10.57 -9.94
CA ARG A 365 38.85 11.25 -10.42
C ARG A 365 40.07 10.39 -10.12
#